data_3c93aac0abff968e0021c42d72879e40
#
_entry.id   3c93aac0abff968e0021c42d72879e40
#
_cell.length_a   1.000
_cell.length_b   1.000
_cell.length_c   1.000
_cell.angle_alpha   90.00
_cell.angle_beta   90.00
_cell.angle_gamma   90.00
#
_symmetry.space_group_name_H-M   'P 1'
#
loop_
_entity.id
_entity.type
_entity.pdbx_description
1 polymer ?
#
loop_
_entity_poly.entity_id
_entity_poly.type
_entity_poly.pdbx_seq_one_letter_code
_entity_poly.pdbx_strand_id
1 'polypeptide(L)'
;MIDMKKALQSIDDVIEKGPYKDTWASLSSWQTPKWYQKAKFGIFIHWGVYSVPAFDSEWYPRNMYIEGSKVYEHHIKTYGAHKDFGYKDFIPMFKAEKFDPNAWAALFKKAGAKYVVPVAEHHDGFQMYRSNISHWNAYEMGPKRDIVGELKAAVEAQGMTLGVSSHRIEHWFFMSNGKKFESDMPQNPDRDDLYWPSMPDPENFDAIDGKPSEEFMEDWLVRTCELIDNYHPKILYFDWWIQQEAAKPYLKKAAAYYYNRAAEWGEEVAIDYKFDAYMF
;
A
#
# COMPACT_ATOMS: atom_id res chain seq x y z
N MET A 1 -4.21 18.01 -7.20
CA MET A 1 -4.91 17.02 -6.34
C MET A 1 -6.17 16.52 -7.04
N ILE A 2 -6.45 15.24 -6.92
CA ILE A 2 -7.65 14.61 -7.47
C ILE A 2 -8.93 15.16 -6.80
N ASP A 3 -10.01 15.23 -7.55
CA ASP A 3 -11.35 15.50 -7.00
C ASP A 3 -11.90 14.22 -6.35
N MET A 4 -11.77 14.11 -5.02
CA MET A 4 -12.18 12.94 -4.25
C MET A 4 -13.65 12.58 -4.43
N LYS A 5 -14.54 13.58 -4.48
CA LYS A 5 -15.95 13.35 -4.71
C LYS A 5 -16.23 12.67 -6.05
N LYS A 6 -15.55 13.13 -7.11
CA LYS A 6 -15.68 12.50 -8.43
C LYS A 6 -15.08 11.10 -8.46
N ALA A 7 -13.95 10.89 -7.77
CA ALA A 7 -13.32 9.58 -7.68
C ALA A 7 -14.24 8.56 -6.98
N LEU A 8 -14.80 8.93 -5.83
CA LEU A 8 -15.74 8.09 -5.09
C LEU A 8 -17.02 7.81 -5.89
N GLN A 9 -17.57 8.82 -6.57
CA GLN A 9 -18.72 8.63 -7.46
C GLN A 9 -18.40 7.66 -8.60
N SER A 10 -17.23 7.76 -9.20
CA SER A 10 -16.80 6.83 -10.26
C SER A 10 -16.69 5.39 -9.74
N ILE A 11 -16.23 5.20 -8.52
CA ILE A 11 -16.16 3.88 -7.87
C ILE A 11 -17.58 3.33 -7.67
N ASP A 12 -18.49 4.14 -7.12
CA ASP A 12 -19.87 3.74 -6.90
C ASP A 12 -20.59 3.42 -8.24
N ASP A 13 -20.33 4.19 -9.30
CA ASP A 13 -20.85 3.93 -10.64
C ASP A 13 -20.42 2.57 -11.23
N VAL A 14 -19.16 2.17 -11.00
CA VAL A 14 -18.65 0.86 -11.42
C VAL A 14 -19.35 -0.25 -10.64
N ILE A 15 -19.52 -0.07 -9.33
CA ILE A 15 -20.21 -1.05 -8.48
C ILE A 15 -21.69 -1.16 -8.85
N GLU A 16 -22.34 -0.02 -9.15
CA GLU A 16 -23.75 -0.01 -9.54
C GLU A 16 -24.00 -0.71 -10.90
N LYS A 17 -23.13 -0.46 -11.86
CA LYS A 17 -23.27 -1.02 -13.22
C LYS A 17 -22.81 -2.47 -13.34
N GLY A 18 -21.83 -2.87 -12.54
CA GLY A 18 -21.21 -4.19 -12.64
C GLY A 18 -22.02 -5.32 -11.99
N PRO A 19 -21.66 -6.57 -12.24
CA PRO A 19 -22.34 -7.75 -11.68
C PRO A 19 -22.13 -7.92 -10.17
N TYR A 20 -21.03 -7.43 -9.61
CA TYR A 20 -20.71 -7.59 -8.19
C TYR A 20 -21.08 -6.32 -7.41
N LYS A 21 -21.80 -6.51 -6.30
CA LYS A 21 -22.22 -5.43 -5.39
C LYS A 21 -21.40 -5.49 -4.11
N ASP A 22 -21.33 -4.36 -3.40
CA ASP A 22 -20.62 -4.20 -2.12
C ASP A 22 -21.36 -4.84 -0.92
N THR A 23 -21.85 -6.04 -1.14
CA THR A 23 -22.51 -6.88 -0.13
C THR A 23 -21.83 -8.24 -0.03
N TRP A 24 -21.71 -8.78 1.17
CA TRP A 24 -21.11 -10.10 1.35
C TRP A 24 -21.81 -11.18 0.52
N ALA A 25 -23.13 -11.13 0.40
CA ALA A 25 -23.90 -12.07 -0.43
C ALA A 25 -23.47 -12.04 -1.91
N SER A 26 -23.19 -10.86 -2.46
CA SER A 26 -22.68 -10.74 -3.82
C SER A 26 -21.22 -11.17 -3.94
N LEU A 27 -20.36 -10.70 -3.02
CA LEU A 27 -18.93 -10.96 -3.06
C LEU A 27 -18.58 -12.44 -2.87
N SER A 28 -19.34 -13.18 -2.05
CA SER A 28 -19.14 -14.62 -1.83
C SER A 28 -19.40 -15.48 -3.08
N SER A 29 -20.02 -14.93 -4.12
CA SER A 29 -20.18 -15.63 -5.40
C SER A 29 -18.88 -15.69 -6.22
N TRP A 30 -17.90 -14.83 -5.93
CA TRP A 30 -16.58 -14.88 -6.55
C TRP A 30 -15.79 -16.10 -6.08
N GLN A 31 -15.17 -16.80 -7.01
CA GLN A 31 -14.40 -18.01 -6.71
C GLN A 31 -12.91 -17.73 -6.86
N THR A 32 -12.11 -18.22 -5.92
CA THR A 32 -10.65 -18.15 -6.04
C THR A 32 -10.19 -18.79 -7.35
N PRO A 33 -9.45 -18.07 -8.20
CA PRO A 33 -9.07 -18.56 -9.52
C PRO A 33 -8.26 -19.85 -9.47
N LYS A 34 -8.53 -20.76 -10.41
CA LYS A 34 -7.80 -22.02 -10.50
C LYS A 34 -6.31 -21.83 -10.78
N TRP A 35 -5.96 -20.78 -11.54
CA TRP A 35 -4.57 -20.45 -11.81
C TRP A 35 -3.82 -20.12 -10.52
N TYR A 36 -4.45 -19.35 -9.60
CA TYR A 36 -3.86 -18.97 -8.32
C TYR A 36 -3.69 -20.20 -7.40
N GLN A 37 -4.71 -21.03 -7.30
CA GLN A 37 -4.65 -22.29 -6.55
C GLN A 37 -3.52 -23.22 -7.02
N LYS A 38 -3.20 -23.20 -8.32
CA LYS A 38 -2.14 -24.03 -8.94
C LYS A 38 -0.75 -23.38 -8.89
N ALA A 39 -0.65 -22.09 -8.74
CA ALA A 39 0.61 -21.34 -8.82
C ALA A 39 1.62 -21.73 -7.74
N LYS A 40 1.17 -21.96 -6.51
CA LYS A 40 1.92 -22.46 -5.33
C LYS A 40 3.12 -21.64 -4.87
N PHE A 41 3.90 -21.05 -5.78
CA PHE A 41 5.11 -20.32 -5.43
C PHE A 41 5.16 -18.96 -6.12
N GLY A 42 5.28 -17.92 -5.32
CA GLY A 42 5.46 -16.54 -5.75
C GLY A 42 6.53 -15.83 -4.94
N ILE A 43 6.90 -14.65 -5.37
CA ILE A 43 7.85 -13.77 -4.68
C ILE A 43 7.09 -12.55 -4.15
N PHE A 44 7.20 -12.29 -2.86
CA PHE A 44 6.72 -11.09 -2.23
C PHE A 44 7.89 -10.15 -1.96
N ILE A 45 7.79 -8.86 -2.33
CA ILE A 45 8.89 -7.91 -2.26
C ILE A 45 8.52 -6.76 -1.33
N HIS A 46 9.24 -6.65 -0.20
CA HIS A 46 9.25 -5.46 0.65
C HIS A 46 10.47 -4.62 0.29
N TRP A 47 10.25 -3.54 -0.44
CA TRP A 47 11.29 -2.61 -0.84
C TRP A 47 10.68 -1.21 -1.06
N GLY A 48 11.30 -0.20 -0.49
CA GLY A 48 10.83 1.18 -0.54
C GLY A 48 11.82 2.12 0.17
N VAL A 49 11.36 3.33 0.48
CA VAL A 49 12.15 4.35 1.18
C VAL A 49 12.71 3.82 2.51
N TYR A 50 11.96 2.99 3.22
CA TYR A 50 12.39 2.33 4.47
C TYR A 50 13.61 1.42 4.32
N SER A 51 14.02 1.10 3.09
CA SER A 51 15.24 0.34 2.83
C SER A 51 16.50 1.21 2.81
N VAL A 52 16.36 2.54 2.76
CA VAL A 52 17.50 3.48 2.71
C VAL A 52 18.33 3.42 3.99
N PRO A 53 17.76 3.51 5.21
CA PRO A 53 18.54 3.41 6.43
C PRO A 53 19.18 2.04 6.65
N ALA A 54 18.71 1.00 5.97
CA ALA A 54 19.22 -0.39 6.05
C ALA A 54 19.40 -0.88 7.50
N PHE A 55 18.48 -0.52 8.38
CA PHE A 55 18.50 -0.86 9.79
C PHE A 55 17.13 -1.36 10.26
N ASP A 56 17.11 -2.44 11.03
CA ASP A 56 15.93 -3.10 11.59
C ASP A 56 15.05 -3.75 10.53
N SER A 57 13.90 -3.15 10.20
CA SER A 57 12.91 -3.72 9.27
C SER A 57 12.18 -2.64 8.47
N GLU A 58 11.20 -3.06 7.69
CA GLU A 58 10.26 -2.19 6.96
C GLU A 58 9.45 -1.27 7.89
N TRP A 59 9.45 -1.55 9.19
CA TRP A 59 8.82 -0.72 10.20
C TRP A 59 9.68 0.45 10.69
N TYR A 60 10.82 0.67 10.05
CA TYR A 60 11.70 1.80 10.37
C TYR A 60 10.95 3.13 10.44
N PRO A 61 10.07 3.50 9.48
CA PRO A 61 9.35 4.79 9.50
C PRO A 61 8.47 4.99 10.74
N ARG A 62 7.88 3.91 11.28
CA ARG A 62 7.17 3.92 12.55
C ARG A 62 8.13 3.96 13.73
N ASN A 63 9.09 3.03 13.74
CA ASN A 63 9.90 2.75 14.93
C ASN A 63 10.92 3.85 15.22
N MET A 64 11.35 4.61 14.20
CA MET A 64 12.25 5.75 14.42
C MET A 64 11.63 6.85 15.30
N TYR A 65 10.30 6.95 15.35
CA TYR A 65 9.59 7.92 16.18
C TYR A 65 9.13 7.37 17.54
N ILE A 66 9.54 6.16 17.94
CA ILE A 66 9.21 5.59 19.25
C ILE A 66 10.39 5.80 20.18
N GLU A 67 10.29 6.78 21.09
CA GLU A 67 11.34 7.11 22.06
C GLU A 67 11.75 5.86 22.86
N GLY A 68 13.06 5.68 23.01
CA GLY A 68 13.65 4.54 23.72
C GLY A 68 13.70 3.24 22.92
N SER A 69 13.19 3.21 21.70
CA SER A 69 13.38 2.05 20.80
C SER A 69 14.81 2.04 20.24
N LYS A 70 15.30 0.83 19.90
CA LYS A 70 16.63 0.70 19.26
C LYS A 70 16.72 1.46 17.94
N VAL A 71 15.60 1.63 17.24
CA VAL A 71 15.51 2.36 15.95
C VAL A 71 15.60 3.86 16.18
N TYR A 72 14.90 4.37 17.20
CA TYR A 72 14.97 5.77 17.61
C TYR A 72 16.42 6.17 17.98
N GLU A 73 17.07 5.37 18.82
CA GLU A 73 18.46 5.61 19.24
C GLU A 73 19.44 5.52 18.05
N HIS A 74 19.24 4.56 17.15
CA HIS A 74 20.02 4.45 15.94
C HIS A 74 19.85 5.68 15.05
N HIS A 75 18.60 6.16 14.89
CA HIS A 75 18.29 7.32 14.06
C HIS A 75 19.01 8.56 14.57
N ILE A 76 18.86 8.89 15.86
CA ILE A 76 19.54 10.05 16.46
C ILE A 76 21.04 9.97 16.30
N LYS A 77 21.63 8.80 16.57
CA LYS A 77 23.07 8.59 16.48
C LYS A 77 23.61 8.76 15.05
N THR A 78 22.84 8.35 14.06
CA THR A 78 23.29 8.26 12.65
C THR A 78 22.94 9.48 11.83
N TYR A 79 21.73 10.02 12.04
CA TYR A 79 21.15 11.08 11.20
C TYR A 79 20.88 12.38 11.97
N GLY A 80 20.88 12.35 13.29
CA GLY A 80 20.60 13.53 14.12
C GLY A 80 19.16 13.57 14.66
N ALA A 81 18.78 14.73 15.16
CA ALA A 81 17.44 14.93 15.76
C ALA A 81 16.34 14.86 14.68
N HIS A 82 15.20 14.26 15.02
CA HIS A 82 14.07 14.05 14.10
C HIS A 82 13.48 15.33 13.54
N LYS A 83 13.66 16.48 14.21
CA LYS A 83 13.26 17.80 13.68
C LYS A 83 14.16 18.31 12.56
N ASP A 84 15.43 17.86 12.53
CA ASP A 84 16.45 18.28 11.58
C ASP A 84 16.61 17.27 10.44
N PHE A 85 16.31 15.99 10.71
CA PHE A 85 16.29 14.90 9.74
C PHE A 85 15.17 13.92 10.09
N GLY A 86 14.07 14.00 9.38
CA GLY A 86 12.91 13.11 9.55
C GLY A 86 12.84 12.01 8.50
N TYR A 87 11.73 11.27 8.48
CA TYR A 87 11.57 10.19 7.51
C TYR A 87 11.53 10.69 6.05
N LYS A 88 10.94 11.85 5.82
CA LYS A 88 10.87 12.49 4.48
C LYS A 88 12.24 12.70 3.85
N ASP A 89 13.27 12.93 4.67
CA ASP A 89 14.64 13.19 4.21
C ASP A 89 15.31 11.96 3.58
N PHE A 90 14.80 10.75 3.83
CA PHE A 90 15.24 9.55 3.13
C PHE A 90 14.75 9.46 1.68
N ILE A 91 13.67 10.15 1.32
CA ILE A 91 13.07 10.06 -0.03
C ILE A 91 14.07 10.44 -1.14
N PRO A 92 14.77 11.59 -1.07
CA PRO A 92 15.77 11.92 -2.08
C PRO A 92 16.99 10.99 -2.09
N MET A 93 17.21 10.22 -1.02
CA MET A 93 18.27 9.21 -0.94
C MET A 93 17.84 7.88 -1.57
N PHE A 94 16.56 7.63 -1.72
CA PHE A 94 16.02 6.44 -2.39
C PHE A 94 16.12 6.62 -3.91
N LYS A 95 17.24 6.23 -4.50
CA LYS A 95 17.54 6.47 -5.93
C LYS A 95 17.28 5.27 -6.84
N ALA A 96 17.16 4.07 -6.28
CA ALA A 96 16.95 2.82 -7.01
C ALA A 96 17.97 2.58 -8.14
N GLU A 97 19.24 3.01 -7.96
CA GLU A 97 20.30 2.99 -8.99
C GLU A 97 20.59 1.59 -9.53
N LYS A 98 20.41 0.57 -8.68
CA LYS A 98 20.66 -0.85 -9.03
C LYS A 98 19.38 -1.61 -9.39
N PHE A 99 18.25 -0.93 -9.49
CA PHE A 99 17.00 -1.57 -9.85
C PHE A 99 16.97 -1.85 -11.35
N ASP A 100 17.10 -3.12 -11.69
CA ASP A 100 16.89 -3.66 -13.03
C ASP A 100 15.70 -4.64 -12.98
N PRO A 101 14.50 -4.21 -13.40
CA PRO A 101 13.30 -5.04 -13.32
C PRO A 101 13.40 -6.31 -14.20
N ASN A 102 14.14 -6.24 -15.32
CA ASN A 102 14.34 -7.39 -16.20
C ASN A 102 15.23 -8.46 -15.55
N ALA A 103 16.33 -8.02 -14.92
CA ALA A 103 17.21 -8.91 -14.17
C ALA A 103 16.49 -9.56 -12.99
N TRP A 104 15.66 -8.78 -12.26
CA TRP A 104 14.84 -9.30 -11.16
C TRP A 104 13.84 -10.34 -11.68
N ALA A 105 13.07 -10.00 -12.70
CA ALA A 105 12.07 -10.91 -13.26
C ALA A 105 12.70 -12.21 -13.78
N ALA A 106 13.87 -12.14 -14.45
CA ALA A 106 14.61 -13.32 -14.89
C ALA A 106 15.06 -14.19 -13.72
N LEU A 107 15.54 -13.58 -12.62
CA LEU A 107 15.92 -14.29 -11.40
C LEU A 107 14.72 -15.01 -10.78
N PHE A 108 13.57 -14.32 -10.63
CA PHE A 108 12.37 -14.89 -10.07
C PHE A 108 11.83 -16.04 -10.91
N LYS A 109 11.85 -15.90 -12.24
CA LYS A 109 11.49 -16.96 -13.16
C LYS A 109 12.40 -18.17 -13.01
N LYS A 110 13.71 -17.96 -12.92
CA LYS A 110 14.71 -19.01 -12.70
C LYS A 110 14.49 -19.72 -11.36
N ALA A 111 14.06 -19.00 -10.32
CA ALA A 111 13.69 -19.59 -9.03
C ALA A 111 12.40 -20.41 -9.07
N GLY A 112 11.64 -20.34 -10.15
CA GLY A 112 10.39 -21.09 -10.35
C GLY A 112 9.12 -20.34 -9.98
N ALA A 113 9.22 -19.05 -9.67
CA ALA A 113 8.06 -18.22 -9.33
C ALA A 113 7.02 -18.19 -10.45
N LYS A 114 5.76 -18.14 -10.07
CA LYS A 114 4.60 -18.03 -10.95
C LYS A 114 3.98 -16.64 -10.90
N TYR A 115 4.15 -15.94 -9.79
CA TYR A 115 3.68 -14.59 -9.58
C TYR A 115 4.65 -13.81 -8.71
N VAL A 116 4.57 -12.47 -8.80
CA VAL A 116 5.39 -11.54 -8.03
C VAL A 116 4.47 -10.47 -7.46
N VAL A 117 4.61 -10.16 -6.18
CA VAL A 117 3.79 -9.18 -5.46
C VAL A 117 4.72 -8.15 -4.82
N PRO A 118 5.02 -7.02 -5.48
CA PRO A 118 5.69 -5.91 -4.83
C PRO A 118 4.76 -5.17 -3.89
N VAL A 119 5.31 -4.56 -2.84
CA VAL A 119 4.62 -3.54 -2.05
C VAL A 119 4.47 -2.29 -2.90
N ALA A 120 3.24 -1.92 -3.21
CA ALA A 120 2.94 -0.70 -3.96
C ALA A 120 2.95 0.54 -3.06
N GLU A 121 2.45 0.41 -1.83
CA GLU A 121 2.49 1.44 -0.80
C GLU A 121 2.54 0.77 0.57
N HIS A 122 3.53 1.15 1.40
CA HIS A 122 3.62 0.69 2.77
C HIS A 122 2.99 1.70 3.74
N HIS A 123 3.09 1.47 5.04
CA HIS A 123 2.55 2.37 6.06
C HIS A 123 3.23 3.76 6.07
N ASP A 124 4.38 3.91 5.45
CA ASP A 124 5.05 5.21 5.29
C ASP A 124 4.29 6.18 4.38
N GLY A 125 3.35 5.68 3.57
CA GLY A 125 2.54 6.48 2.66
C GLY A 125 3.24 6.86 1.35
N PHE A 126 4.47 6.38 1.14
CA PHE A 126 5.19 6.62 -0.10
C PHE A 126 4.81 5.57 -1.16
N GLN A 127 4.25 6.06 -2.27
CA GLN A 127 3.75 5.20 -3.34
C GLN A 127 4.90 4.80 -4.30
N MET A 128 5.13 3.51 -4.47
CA MET A 128 6.17 2.96 -5.35
C MET A 128 5.76 2.96 -6.83
N TYR A 129 4.73 3.69 -7.18
CA TYR A 129 4.12 3.76 -8.50
C TYR A 129 3.75 5.19 -8.88
N ARG A 130 3.42 5.40 -10.16
CA ARG A 130 2.90 6.68 -10.63
C ARG A 130 1.47 6.88 -10.14
N SER A 131 1.26 7.85 -9.29
CA SER A 131 -0.05 8.21 -8.73
C SER A 131 -0.48 9.61 -9.17
N ASN A 132 -1.80 9.81 -9.29
CA ASN A 132 -2.42 11.11 -9.47
C ASN A 132 -3.06 11.63 -8.16
N ILE A 133 -2.98 10.85 -7.08
CA ILE A 133 -3.64 11.16 -5.79
C ILE A 133 -2.69 11.93 -4.88
N SER A 134 -1.43 11.52 -4.84
CA SER A 134 -0.41 12.12 -3.99
C SER A 134 0.88 12.32 -4.78
N HIS A 135 1.59 13.42 -4.52
CA HIS A 135 2.91 13.67 -5.09
C HIS A 135 4.03 12.90 -4.35
N TRP A 136 3.71 12.28 -3.20
CA TRP A 136 4.65 11.42 -2.46
C TRP A 136 4.75 10.04 -3.13
N ASN A 137 5.34 10.02 -4.31
CA ASN A 137 5.47 8.81 -5.11
C ASN A 137 6.81 8.71 -5.83
N ALA A 138 7.20 7.48 -6.16
CA ALA A 138 8.48 7.15 -6.77
C ALA A 138 8.65 7.70 -8.20
N TYR A 139 7.55 8.06 -8.88
CA TYR A 139 7.60 8.66 -10.20
C TYR A 139 7.99 10.14 -10.16
N GLU A 140 7.53 10.87 -9.14
CA GLU A 140 7.81 12.30 -8.99
C GLU A 140 9.03 12.57 -8.10
N MET A 141 9.33 11.68 -7.15
CA MET A 141 10.38 11.85 -6.15
C MET A 141 11.36 10.68 -6.15
N GLY A 142 12.47 10.84 -5.44
CA GLY A 142 13.46 9.79 -5.29
C GLY A 142 13.97 9.27 -6.63
N PRO A 143 13.66 8.04 -7.04
CA PRO A 143 14.18 7.44 -8.27
C PRO A 143 13.61 8.04 -9.55
N LYS A 144 12.50 8.76 -9.46
CA LYS A 144 11.73 9.30 -10.61
C LYS A 144 11.37 8.21 -11.64
N ARG A 145 10.88 7.09 -11.13
CA ARG A 145 10.51 5.90 -11.91
C ARG A 145 9.19 5.32 -11.41
N ASP A 146 8.40 4.77 -12.32
CA ASP A 146 7.24 3.95 -11.98
C ASP A 146 7.70 2.52 -11.68
N ILE A 147 8.11 2.28 -10.43
CA ILE A 147 8.72 1.00 -10.01
C ILE A 147 7.75 -0.16 -10.23
N VAL A 148 6.48 0.00 -9.85
CA VAL A 148 5.47 -1.05 -10.01
C VAL A 148 5.20 -1.31 -11.50
N GLY A 149 5.05 -0.25 -12.30
CA GLY A 149 4.79 -0.37 -13.73
C GLY A 149 5.94 -1.04 -14.49
N GLU A 150 7.19 -0.66 -14.19
CA GLU A 150 8.38 -1.27 -14.79
C GLU A 150 8.52 -2.75 -14.40
N LEU A 151 8.26 -3.07 -13.12
CA LEU A 151 8.31 -4.45 -12.65
C LEU A 151 7.17 -5.29 -13.28
N LYS A 152 5.97 -4.71 -13.43
CA LYS A 152 4.86 -5.35 -14.14
C LYS A 152 5.27 -5.79 -15.54
N ALA A 153 5.79 -4.85 -16.33
CA ALA A 153 6.18 -5.14 -17.70
C ALA A 153 7.24 -6.27 -17.78
N ALA A 154 8.23 -6.25 -16.88
CA ALA A 154 9.29 -7.25 -16.83
C ALA A 154 8.78 -8.63 -16.39
N VAL A 155 7.92 -8.68 -15.36
CA VAL A 155 7.32 -9.91 -14.82
C VAL A 155 6.44 -10.60 -15.87
N GLU A 156 5.58 -9.84 -16.55
CA GLU A 156 4.70 -10.33 -17.60
C GLU A 156 5.47 -10.80 -18.83
N ALA A 157 6.56 -10.11 -19.21
CA ALA A 157 7.45 -10.54 -20.29
C ALA A 157 8.11 -11.92 -20.02
N GLN A 158 8.27 -12.31 -18.76
CA GLN A 158 8.74 -13.63 -18.35
C GLN A 158 7.59 -14.67 -18.22
N GLY A 159 6.36 -14.31 -18.57
CA GLY A 159 5.19 -15.18 -18.43
C GLY A 159 4.83 -15.48 -16.97
N MET A 160 5.13 -14.57 -16.06
CA MET A 160 4.67 -14.59 -14.67
C MET A 160 3.53 -13.60 -14.48
N THR A 161 2.83 -13.69 -13.36
CA THR A 161 1.70 -12.84 -13.01
C THR A 161 2.14 -11.76 -12.03
N LEU A 162 1.70 -10.51 -12.23
CA LEU A 162 1.85 -9.45 -11.25
C LEU A 162 0.66 -9.41 -10.29
N GLY A 163 0.95 -9.34 -9.00
CA GLY A 163 0.09 -8.81 -7.95
C GLY A 163 0.65 -7.51 -7.41
N VAL A 164 -0.09 -6.86 -6.54
CA VAL A 164 0.38 -5.70 -5.75
C VAL A 164 -0.08 -5.83 -4.31
N SER A 165 0.69 -5.28 -3.38
CA SER A 165 0.28 -5.24 -1.99
C SER A 165 0.14 -3.80 -1.51
N SER A 166 -0.90 -3.54 -0.72
CA SER A 166 -1.14 -2.28 -0.04
C SER A 166 -1.12 -2.47 1.46
N HIS A 167 -0.25 -1.71 2.12
CA HIS A 167 -0.13 -1.62 3.57
C HIS A 167 -0.59 -0.24 4.07
N ARG A 168 -1.25 0.54 3.22
CA ARG A 168 -1.71 1.91 3.51
C ARG A 168 -2.58 1.98 4.75
N ILE A 169 -3.36 0.94 5.06
CA ILE A 169 -4.23 0.96 6.24
C ILE A 169 -3.47 1.18 7.55
N GLU A 170 -2.24 0.68 7.63
CA GLU A 170 -1.38 0.82 8.80
C GLU A 170 -0.94 2.26 9.06
N HIS A 171 -0.92 3.10 8.02
CA HIS A 171 -0.49 4.50 8.10
C HIS A 171 -1.23 5.27 9.17
N TRP A 172 -2.56 5.12 9.25
CA TRP A 172 -3.39 5.76 10.25
C TRP A 172 -2.87 5.50 11.66
N PHE A 173 -2.53 4.28 11.95
CA PHE A 173 -2.09 3.83 13.27
C PHE A 173 -0.61 4.13 13.54
N PHE A 174 0.23 4.13 12.50
CA PHE A 174 1.68 4.08 12.65
C PHE A 174 2.36 5.45 12.51
N MET A 175 1.78 6.37 11.75
CA MET A 175 2.45 7.63 11.40
C MET A 175 1.99 8.79 12.28
N SER A 176 1.98 8.61 13.61
CA SER A 176 1.59 9.65 14.58
C SER A 176 2.56 9.77 15.76
N ASN A 177 3.46 8.80 15.97
CA ASN A 177 4.35 8.79 17.15
C ASN A 177 5.26 10.02 17.23
N GLY A 178 5.70 10.58 16.10
CA GLY A 178 6.52 11.78 16.07
C GLY A 178 5.82 13.05 16.59
N LYS A 179 4.51 13.01 16.80
CA LYS A 179 3.75 14.12 17.42
C LYS A 179 3.99 14.25 18.92
N LYS A 180 4.56 13.24 19.57
CA LYS A 180 4.81 13.19 21.02
C LYS A 180 6.01 14.04 21.44
N PHE A 181 6.89 14.39 20.52
CA PHE A 181 8.10 15.17 20.77
C PHE A 181 8.43 16.08 19.58
N GLU A 182 9.48 16.88 19.69
CA GLU A 182 9.89 17.79 18.61
C GLU A 182 10.50 16.99 17.43
N SER A 183 9.74 16.90 16.33
CA SER A 183 10.11 16.16 15.12
C SER A 183 9.69 16.91 13.85
N ASP A 184 9.99 16.35 12.68
CA ASP A 184 9.51 16.84 11.37
C ASP A 184 8.01 16.56 11.13
N MET A 185 7.38 15.79 12.03
CA MET A 185 5.98 15.41 11.92
C MET A 185 5.09 16.52 12.50
N PRO A 186 4.24 17.20 11.67
CA PRO A 186 3.36 18.25 12.18
C PRO A 186 2.25 17.66 13.05
N GLN A 187 1.78 18.43 14.05
CA GLN A 187 0.68 18.01 14.92
C GLN A 187 -0.61 17.75 14.13
N ASN A 188 -0.90 18.59 13.15
CA ASN A 188 -2.04 18.47 12.25
C ASN A 188 -1.55 18.52 10.81
N PRO A 189 -1.08 17.40 10.23
CA PRO A 189 -0.64 17.37 8.85
C PRO A 189 -1.81 17.72 7.92
N ASP A 190 -1.56 18.54 6.93
CA ASP A 190 -2.52 18.78 5.86
C ASP A 190 -2.49 17.64 4.82
N ARG A 191 -3.43 17.69 3.88
CA ARG A 191 -3.60 16.60 2.90
C ARG A 191 -2.40 16.41 1.96
N ASP A 192 -1.56 17.43 1.81
CA ASP A 192 -0.35 17.35 0.99
C ASP A 192 0.86 16.80 1.77
N ASP A 193 0.72 16.59 3.08
CA ASP A 193 1.81 16.05 3.89
C ASP A 193 1.90 14.53 3.77
N LEU A 194 3.13 13.98 3.76
CA LEU A 194 3.36 12.53 3.76
C LEU A 194 2.69 11.83 4.95
N TYR A 195 2.66 12.50 6.12
CA TYR A 195 2.12 11.95 7.36
C TYR A 195 0.60 12.09 7.50
N TRP A 196 -0.07 12.65 6.48
CA TRP A 196 -1.52 12.78 6.44
C TRP A 196 -2.20 11.51 5.90
N PRO A 197 -3.41 11.19 6.39
CA PRO A 197 -3.88 11.46 7.73
C PRO A 197 -3.39 10.37 8.66
N SER A 198 -3.12 10.75 9.89
CA SER A 198 -2.72 9.82 10.94
C SER A 198 -3.55 10.03 12.21
N MET A 199 -3.62 9.01 13.03
CA MET A 199 -4.32 9.03 14.30
C MET A 199 -3.97 10.29 15.12
N PRO A 200 -4.98 11.05 15.63
CA PRO A 200 -4.69 12.26 16.39
C PRO A 200 -4.08 11.97 17.77
N ASP A 201 -4.43 10.82 18.38
CA ASP A 201 -3.93 10.41 19.69
C ASP A 201 -3.08 9.13 19.57
N PRO A 202 -1.74 9.28 19.55
CA PRO A 202 -0.85 8.14 19.43
C PRO A 202 -0.76 7.26 20.69
N GLU A 203 -1.33 7.66 21.83
CA GLU A 203 -1.38 6.81 23.04
C GLU A 203 -2.34 5.62 22.88
N ASN A 204 -3.33 5.75 22.02
CA ASN A 204 -4.30 4.69 21.73
C ASN A 204 -3.91 3.80 20.55
N PHE A 205 -2.66 3.78 20.18
CA PHE A 205 -2.11 3.07 19.05
C PHE A 205 -2.47 1.56 18.99
N ASP A 206 -2.45 0.87 20.14
CA ASP A 206 -2.77 -0.57 20.22
C ASP A 206 -4.28 -0.87 20.37
N ALA A 207 -5.13 0.15 20.35
CA ALA A 207 -6.56 -0.04 20.38
C ALA A 207 -7.01 -0.72 19.07
N ILE A 208 -7.29 -2.01 19.14
CA ILE A 208 -7.91 -2.79 18.06
C ILE A 208 -9.22 -2.12 17.59
N ASP A 209 -9.84 -1.33 18.45
CA ASP A 209 -11.02 -0.52 18.19
C ASP A 209 -10.69 0.88 17.63
N GLY A 210 -9.43 1.17 17.31
CA GLY A 210 -9.03 2.41 16.66
C GLY A 210 -9.88 2.62 15.40
N LYS A 211 -10.61 3.75 15.34
CA LYS A 211 -11.47 4.06 14.19
C LYS A 211 -10.75 5.04 13.28
N PRO A 212 -10.21 4.58 12.15
CA PRO A 212 -9.75 5.48 11.10
C PRO A 212 -10.86 6.46 10.73
N SER A 213 -10.48 7.71 10.43
CA SER A 213 -11.46 8.69 9.97
C SER A 213 -12.08 8.27 8.64
N GLU A 214 -13.29 8.72 8.38
CA GLU A 214 -13.95 8.50 7.10
C GLU A 214 -13.09 9.00 5.94
N GLU A 215 -12.50 10.17 6.09
CA GLU A 215 -11.60 10.78 5.11
C GLU A 215 -10.37 9.90 4.80
N PHE A 216 -9.77 9.25 5.81
CA PHE A 216 -8.70 8.29 5.61
C PHE A 216 -9.16 7.07 4.84
N MET A 217 -10.33 6.53 5.19
CA MET A 217 -10.87 5.34 4.54
C MET A 217 -11.28 5.60 3.09
N GLU A 218 -11.78 6.79 2.80
CA GLU A 218 -12.05 7.24 1.43
C GLU A 218 -10.76 7.36 0.61
N ASP A 219 -9.70 7.98 1.18
CA ASP A 219 -8.38 8.06 0.56
C ASP A 219 -7.80 6.66 0.31
N TRP A 220 -7.89 5.76 1.28
CA TRP A 220 -7.48 4.36 1.14
C TRP A 220 -8.21 3.65 -0.01
N LEU A 221 -9.52 3.83 -0.11
CA LEU A 221 -10.34 3.22 -1.17
C LEU A 221 -9.93 3.75 -2.55
N VAL A 222 -9.78 5.06 -2.69
CA VAL A 222 -9.43 5.69 -3.97
C VAL A 222 -8.02 5.28 -4.40
N ARG A 223 -7.04 5.22 -3.50
CA ARG A 223 -5.68 4.69 -3.79
C ARG A 223 -5.72 3.23 -4.23
N THR A 224 -6.53 2.42 -3.57
CA THR A 224 -6.71 1.01 -3.94
C THR A 224 -7.30 0.86 -5.35
N CYS A 225 -8.33 1.64 -5.67
CA CYS A 225 -8.93 1.64 -7.01
C CYS A 225 -7.99 2.18 -8.08
N GLU A 226 -7.15 3.18 -7.76
CA GLU A 226 -6.11 3.67 -8.67
C GLU A 226 -5.09 2.57 -9.01
N LEU A 227 -4.65 1.79 -8.03
CA LEU A 227 -3.76 0.63 -8.26
C LEU A 227 -4.41 -0.41 -9.18
N ILE A 228 -5.70 -0.69 -8.96
CA ILE A 228 -6.47 -1.63 -9.77
C ILE A 228 -6.50 -1.15 -11.23
N ASP A 229 -6.87 0.10 -11.47
CA ASP A 229 -7.03 0.64 -12.83
C ASP A 229 -5.70 0.86 -13.55
N ASN A 230 -4.65 1.27 -12.85
CA ASN A 230 -3.36 1.56 -13.48
C ASN A 230 -2.58 0.29 -13.85
N TYR A 231 -2.71 -0.77 -13.05
CA TYR A 231 -1.82 -1.93 -13.18
C TYR A 231 -2.55 -3.25 -13.47
N HIS A 232 -3.87 -3.31 -13.40
CA HIS A 232 -4.65 -4.53 -13.60
C HIS A 232 -4.02 -5.75 -12.87
N PRO A 233 -3.69 -5.63 -11.58
CA PRO A 233 -3.03 -6.71 -10.87
C PRO A 233 -3.94 -7.93 -10.84
N LYS A 234 -3.37 -9.14 -10.89
CA LYS A 234 -4.15 -10.37 -10.71
C LYS A 234 -4.24 -10.85 -9.26
N ILE A 235 -3.43 -10.26 -8.40
CA ILE A 235 -3.50 -10.44 -6.94
C ILE A 235 -3.49 -9.05 -6.31
N LEU A 236 -4.45 -8.80 -5.44
CA LEU A 236 -4.46 -7.64 -4.56
C LEU A 236 -4.30 -8.14 -3.14
N TYR A 237 -3.19 -7.76 -2.50
CA TYR A 237 -2.87 -8.20 -1.14
C TYR A 237 -3.05 -7.05 -0.17
N PHE A 238 -3.75 -7.32 0.94
CA PHE A 238 -3.88 -6.41 2.07
C PHE A 238 -3.24 -7.02 3.31
N ASP A 239 -2.36 -6.26 3.96
CA ASP A 239 -1.71 -6.69 5.17
C ASP A 239 -2.58 -6.42 6.41
N TRP A 240 -2.05 -6.62 7.59
CA TRP A 240 -2.81 -6.54 8.83
C TRP A 240 -3.34 -5.13 9.13
N TRP A 241 -4.09 -4.96 10.20
CA TRP A 241 -4.94 -3.80 10.50
C TRP A 241 -6.13 -3.63 9.55
N ILE A 242 -6.13 -4.34 8.43
CA ILE A 242 -7.23 -4.33 7.46
C ILE A 242 -8.53 -4.94 8.01
N GLN A 243 -8.45 -5.78 9.04
CA GLN A 243 -9.59 -6.43 9.68
C GLN A 243 -10.45 -5.50 10.56
N GLN A 244 -10.05 -4.25 10.76
CA GLN A 244 -10.79 -3.27 11.56
C GLN A 244 -12.23 -3.12 11.07
N GLU A 245 -13.19 -3.05 12.02
CA GLU A 245 -14.60 -2.90 11.67
C GLU A 245 -14.89 -1.67 10.82
N ALA A 246 -14.19 -0.55 11.07
CA ALA A 246 -14.30 0.66 10.27
C ALA A 246 -13.90 0.45 8.80
N ALA A 247 -13.05 -0.53 8.50
CA ALA A 247 -12.62 -0.85 7.14
C ALA A 247 -13.66 -1.70 6.38
N LYS A 248 -14.52 -2.47 7.05
CA LYS A 248 -15.43 -3.43 6.41
C LYS A 248 -16.31 -2.83 5.29
N PRO A 249 -16.93 -1.64 5.42
CA PRO A 249 -17.68 -1.03 4.32
C PRO A 249 -16.80 -0.75 3.08
N TYR A 250 -15.60 -0.24 3.30
CA TYR A 250 -14.65 0.11 2.24
C TYR A 250 -14.01 -1.13 1.60
N LEU A 251 -13.77 -2.18 2.38
CA LEU A 251 -13.32 -3.49 1.88
C LEU A 251 -14.34 -4.09 0.91
N LYS A 252 -15.63 -4.02 1.24
CA LYS A 252 -16.70 -4.49 0.34
C LYS A 252 -16.70 -3.69 -0.97
N LYS A 253 -16.58 -2.37 -0.90
CA LYS A 253 -16.48 -1.52 -2.10
C LYS A 253 -15.24 -1.84 -2.93
N ALA A 254 -14.07 -1.98 -2.30
CA ALA A 254 -12.82 -2.33 -2.99
C ALA A 254 -12.92 -3.68 -3.70
N ALA A 255 -13.48 -4.71 -3.05
CA ALA A 255 -13.68 -6.02 -3.66
C ALA A 255 -14.69 -5.98 -4.81
N ALA A 256 -15.83 -5.32 -4.63
CA ALA A 256 -16.84 -5.18 -5.67
C ALA A 256 -16.27 -4.44 -6.89
N TYR A 257 -15.55 -3.34 -6.67
CA TYR A 257 -14.87 -2.61 -7.71
C TYR A 257 -13.89 -3.51 -8.47
N TYR A 258 -13.02 -4.19 -7.76
CA TYR A 258 -11.99 -5.05 -8.36
C TYR A 258 -12.57 -6.20 -9.18
N TYR A 259 -13.60 -6.88 -8.65
CA TYR A 259 -14.25 -7.96 -9.37
C TYR A 259 -15.03 -7.46 -10.59
N ASN A 260 -15.63 -6.28 -10.52
CA ASN A 260 -16.29 -5.66 -11.68
C ASN A 260 -15.27 -5.28 -12.78
N ARG A 261 -14.14 -4.69 -12.39
CA ARG A 261 -13.05 -4.40 -13.33
C ARG A 261 -12.48 -5.69 -13.96
N ALA A 262 -12.27 -6.72 -13.14
CA ALA A 262 -11.81 -8.01 -13.64
C ALA A 262 -12.80 -8.62 -14.65
N ALA A 263 -14.11 -8.52 -14.39
CA ALA A 263 -15.14 -8.96 -15.32
C ALA A 263 -15.13 -8.17 -16.65
N GLU A 264 -14.93 -6.86 -16.59
CA GLU A 264 -14.78 -6.00 -17.79
C GLU A 264 -13.56 -6.39 -18.63
N TRP A 265 -12.45 -6.75 -17.99
CA TRP A 265 -11.21 -7.18 -18.66
C TRP A 265 -11.22 -8.64 -19.12
N GLY A 266 -12.20 -9.42 -18.68
CA GLY A 266 -12.23 -10.88 -18.92
C GLY A 266 -11.14 -11.62 -18.13
N GLU A 267 -10.79 -11.12 -16.95
CA GLU A 267 -9.68 -11.64 -16.13
C GLU A 267 -10.19 -12.32 -14.85
N GLU A 268 -9.40 -13.27 -14.35
CA GLU A 268 -9.63 -13.88 -13.05
C GLU A 268 -8.63 -13.33 -12.04
N VAL A 269 -9.10 -12.75 -10.94
CA VAL A 269 -8.30 -12.09 -9.91
C VAL A 269 -8.51 -12.69 -8.53
N ALA A 270 -7.54 -12.50 -7.64
CA ALA A 270 -7.60 -12.94 -6.24
C ALA A 270 -7.33 -11.77 -5.30
N ILE A 271 -7.98 -11.77 -4.13
CA ILE A 271 -7.67 -10.91 -3.01
C ILE A 271 -7.07 -11.78 -1.91
N ASP A 272 -5.87 -11.45 -1.48
CA ASP A 272 -5.21 -12.00 -0.30
C ASP A 272 -5.31 -10.99 0.85
N TYR A 273 -5.49 -11.48 2.06
CA TYR A 273 -5.70 -10.63 3.22
C TYR A 273 -5.27 -11.30 4.52
N LYS A 274 -5.08 -10.49 5.55
CA LYS A 274 -4.78 -10.96 6.90
C LYS A 274 -6.05 -11.11 7.74
N PHE A 275 -5.99 -12.08 8.66
CA PHE A 275 -7.03 -12.37 9.65
C PHE A 275 -8.40 -12.66 8.99
N ASP A 276 -9.45 -12.03 9.49
CA ASP A 276 -10.85 -12.22 9.08
C ASP A 276 -11.40 -11.08 8.21
N ALA A 277 -10.51 -10.30 7.56
CA ALA A 277 -10.89 -9.09 6.84
C ALA A 277 -12.04 -9.29 5.84
N TYR A 278 -12.03 -10.41 5.11
CA TYR A 278 -13.08 -10.82 4.15
C TYR A 278 -13.81 -12.09 4.57
N MET A 279 -13.74 -12.48 5.83
CA MET A 279 -14.57 -13.57 6.35
C MET A 279 -15.96 -13.06 6.70
N PHE A 280 -16.98 -13.83 6.37
CA PHE A 280 -18.41 -13.53 6.54
C PHE A 280 -19.21 -14.80 6.77
#